data_9ba3aa6d1c160decf51c31b965a2923b
#
_entry.id   9ba3aa6d1c160decf51c31b965a2923b
#
_cell.length_a   1.000
_cell.length_b   1.000
_cell.length_c   1.000
_cell.angle_alpha   90.00
_cell.angle_beta   90.00
_cell.angle_gamma   90.00
#
_symmetry.space_group_name_H-M   'P 1'
#
loop_
_entity.id
_entity.type
_entity.pdbx_description
1 polymer ?
#
loop_
_entity_poly.entity_id
_entity_poly.type
_entity_poly.pdbx_seq_one_letter_code
_entity_poly.pdbx_strand_id
1 'polypeptide(L)'
;RSMLDDVSSLHFATKFDANENLSIGLARYNQAGASHNYQGAGSPLPGFSAVGPSTELSINALAVLGRYSMDDFSAIGGIKISTVADATADIFKLSGAATAASIEGGSDTGLVAGVAYEKPEIALRVELVYETEASFSLPTTGGLLGAATANTTASVPDYRTLNFQSGIAEDTLLYGSIRQADWSNHQVAVAPQTQAAPTSDFSDSTTYTIGVGRKISDQWSITASYKTEEATENTGTSLLSPTDGYEAIGAAAIYTLENGTEITVGVNYSMVGDKTVTSSGVSGLYSDNTVVTSGIKVAYNF
;
A
#
# COMPACT_ATOMS: atom_id res chain seq x y z
N ARG A 1 -4.99 -21.78 -1.81
CA ARG A 1 -3.80 -21.62 -0.98
C ARG A 1 -3.17 -20.26 -1.30
N SER A 2 -2.81 -19.47 -0.30
CA SER A 2 -2.20 -18.15 -0.51
C SER A 2 -0.88 -18.31 -1.28
N MET A 3 -0.72 -17.52 -2.33
CA MET A 3 0.55 -17.32 -3.03
C MET A 3 1.25 -16.04 -2.57
N LEU A 4 0.61 -15.28 -1.69
CA LEU A 4 1.21 -14.19 -0.95
C LEU A 4 1.79 -14.78 0.34
N ASP A 5 3.04 -14.48 0.62
CA ASP A 5 3.61 -14.74 1.94
C ASP A 5 2.98 -13.79 2.97
N ASP A 6 3.03 -14.18 4.25
CA ASP A 6 2.57 -13.33 5.33
C ASP A 6 3.43 -12.05 5.38
N VAL A 7 2.80 -10.90 5.20
CA VAL A 7 3.48 -9.60 5.20
C VAL A 7 3.15 -8.87 6.49
N SER A 8 4.17 -8.38 7.17
CA SER A 8 4.01 -7.51 8.33
C SER A 8 4.51 -6.09 8.01
N SER A 9 3.81 -5.07 8.50
CA SER A 9 4.23 -3.69 8.36
C SER A 9 4.16 -2.95 9.68
N LEU A 10 5.13 -2.06 9.92
CA LEU A 10 5.17 -1.16 11.07
C LEU A 10 4.96 0.27 10.59
N HIS A 11 3.90 0.89 11.10
CA HIS A 11 3.58 2.30 10.85
C HIS A 11 3.79 3.09 12.14
N PHE A 12 4.29 4.29 12.00
CA PHE A 12 4.50 5.22 13.10
C PHE A 12 4.13 6.63 12.64
N ALA A 13 3.48 7.40 13.50
CA ALA A 13 3.27 8.81 13.28
C ALA A 13 3.30 9.57 14.62
N THR A 14 3.87 10.78 14.60
CA THR A 14 3.82 11.71 15.73
C THR A 14 3.55 13.12 15.22
N LYS A 15 2.89 13.92 16.05
CA LYS A 15 2.57 15.32 15.78
C LYS A 15 3.02 16.16 16.98
N PHE A 16 3.61 17.29 16.70
CA PHE A 16 3.99 18.31 17.66
C PHE A 16 3.37 19.65 17.25
N ASP A 17 2.64 20.28 18.15
CA ASP A 17 2.08 21.61 17.94
C ASP A 17 3.11 22.67 18.34
N ALA A 18 3.71 23.34 17.34
CA ALA A 18 4.71 24.38 17.55
C ALA A 18 4.08 25.68 18.07
N ASN A 19 2.84 25.96 17.67
CA ASN A 19 1.98 27.03 18.19
C ASN A 19 0.52 26.73 17.81
N GLU A 20 -0.41 27.66 18.11
CA GLU A 20 -1.85 27.50 17.87
C GLU A 20 -2.20 27.20 16.39
N ASN A 21 -1.38 27.66 15.46
CA ASN A 21 -1.64 27.54 14.03
C ASN A 21 -0.72 26.54 13.31
N LEU A 22 0.44 26.21 13.89
CA LEU A 22 1.47 25.42 13.23
C LEU A 22 1.72 24.11 13.98
N SER A 23 1.54 23.01 13.28
CA SER A 23 1.93 21.66 13.73
C SER A 23 2.99 21.08 12.81
N ILE A 24 3.89 20.27 13.37
CA ILE A 24 4.89 19.48 12.64
C ILE A 24 4.63 18.00 12.89
N GLY A 25 4.59 17.22 11.84
CA GLY A 25 4.38 15.77 11.89
C GLY A 25 5.56 15.00 11.32
N LEU A 26 5.79 13.83 11.88
CA LEU A 26 6.69 12.81 11.35
C LEU A 26 5.88 11.52 11.20
N ALA A 27 5.94 10.91 10.02
CA ALA A 27 5.24 9.65 9.75
C ALA A 27 6.13 8.67 9.00
N ARG A 28 6.10 7.39 9.39
CA ARG A 28 6.66 6.28 8.64
C ARG A 28 5.55 5.31 8.28
N TYR A 29 5.45 4.95 7.01
CA TYR A 29 4.43 4.04 6.50
C TYR A 29 4.97 3.20 5.35
N ASN A 30 4.31 2.06 5.11
CA ASN A 30 4.54 1.29 3.90
C ASN A 30 3.80 1.98 2.75
N GLN A 31 4.54 2.36 1.70
CA GLN A 31 4.01 3.10 0.56
C GLN A 31 3.52 2.15 -0.53
N ALA A 32 4.29 1.09 -0.79
CA ALA A 32 3.97 0.05 -1.76
C ALA A 32 4.76 -1.22 -1.43
N GLY A 33 4.39 -2.31 -2.05
CA GLY A 33 5.14 -3.57 -1.92
C GLY A 33 4.45 -4.69 -2.69
N ALA A 34 5.24 -5.72 -2.99
CA ALA A 34 4.76 -6.95 -3.59
C ALA A 34 5.54 -8.12 -3.00
N SER A 35 4.83 -9.14 -2.57
CA SER A 35 5.43 -10.40 -2.12
C SER A 35 4.71 -11.54 -2.81
N HIS A 36 5.43 -12.31 -3.61
CA HIS A 36 4.91 -13.43 -4.37
C HIS A 36 5.83 -14.63 -4.22
N ASN A 37 5.26 -15.80 -3.99
CA ASN A 37 6.02 -17.04 -3.89
C ASN A 37 5.26 -18.18 -4.56
N TYR A 38 5.66 -18.54 -5.76
CA TYR A 38 5.12 -19.66 -6.52
C TYR A 38 5.89 -20.96 -6.30
N GLN A 39 6.92 -20.97 -5.47
CA GLN A 39 7.73 -22.12 -5.13
C GLN A 39 7.10 -22.92 -3.98
N GLY A 40 7.42 -24.21 -3.92
CA GLY A 40 6.99 -25.09 -2.85
C GLY A 40 5.86 -26.06 -3.23
N ALA A 41 5.59 -26.99 -2.33
CA ALA A 41 4.69 -28.13 -2.53
C ALA A 41 3.20 -27.77 -2.76
N GLY A 42 2.87 -26.51 -2.69
CA GLY A 42 1.49 -26.00 -2.88
C GLY A 42 1.30 -25.17 -4.14
N SER A 43 2.33 -25.09 -4.99
CA SER A 43 2.19 -24.36 -6.26
C SER A 43 1.03 -24.92 -7.08
N PRO A 44 0.08 -24.07 -7.56
CA PRO A 44 -1.05 -24.50 -8.37
C PRO A 44 -0.62 -24.94 -9.77
N LEU A 45 0.60 -24.60 -10.19
CA LEU A 45 1.11 -24.90 -11.53
C LEU A 45 2.08 -26.09 -11.47
N PRO A 46 1.81 -27.19 -12.17
CA PRO A 46 2.73 -28.34 -12.24
C PRO A 46 4.13 -27.89 -12.70
N GLY A 47 5.16 -28.30 -11.96
CA GLY A 47 6.56 -27.95 -12.25
C GLY A 47 7.04 -26.62 -11.64
N PHE A 48 6.16 -25.77 -11.15
CA PHE A 48 6.54 -24.49 -10.52
C PHE A 48 7.07 -24.62 -9.09
N SER A 49 6.87 -25.79 -8.45
CA SER A 49 7.33 -26.02 -7.07
C SER A 49 8.83 -25.80 -6.85
N ALA A 50 9.66 -25.97 -7.90
CA ALA A 50 11.10 -25.81 -7.82
C ALA A 50 11.63 -24.58 -8.60
N VAL A 51 10.85 -24.08 -9.56
CA VAL A 51 11.30 -23.04 -10.51
C VAL A 51 10.31 -21.88 -10.66
N GLY A 52 9.22 -21.89 -9.92
CA GLY A 52 8.24 -20.81 -9.94
C GLY A 52 8.86 -19.50 -9.47
N PRO A 53 8.36 -18.35 -9.97
CA PRO A 53 8.86 -17.06 -9.55
C PRO A 53 8.62 -16.80 -8.07
N SER A 54 9.58 -16.14 -7.42
CA SER A 54 9.41 -15.55 -6.10
C SER A 54 10.08 -14.20 -6.05
N THR A 55 9.46 -13.26 -5.37
CA THR A 55 9.99 -11.92 -5.14
C THR A 55 9.37 -11.32 -3.89
N GLU A 56 10.14 -10.52 -3.19
CA GLU A 56 9.68 -9.67 -2.11
C GLU A 56 10.25 -8.27 -2.35
N LEU A 57 9.36 -7.30 -2.45
CA LEU A 57 9.70 -5.89 -2.61
C LEU A 57 8.88 -5.09 -1.61
N SER A 58 9.53 -4.26 -0.81
CA SER A 58 8.89 -3.36 0.14
C SER A 58 9.42 -1.93 -0.04
N ILE A 59 8.50 -0.99 -0.20
CA ILE A 59 8.81 0.43 -0.32
C ILE A 59 8.18 1.15 0.86
N ASN A 60 9.03 1.73 1.71
CA ASN A 60 8.61 2.46 2.88
C ASN A 60 8.87 3.96 2.69
N ALA A 61 7.98 4.79 3.20
CA ALA A 61 8.15 6.23 3.21
C ALA A 61 8.35 6.75 4.63
N LEU A 62 9.24 7.73 4.77
CA LEU A 62 9.39 8.58 5.93
C LEU A 62 9.07 10.01 5.51
N ALA A 63 8.03 10.61 6.11
CA ALA A 63 7.57 11.95 5.77
C ALA A 63 7.71 12.91 6.95
N VAL A 64 8.18 14.12 6.67
CA VAL A 64 8.14 15.27 7.59
C VAL A 64 7.19 16.30 7.01
N LEU A 65 6.14 16.62 7.76
CA LEU A 65 5.02 17.44 7.30
C LEU A 65 4.84 18.63 8.23
N GLY A 66 4.59 19.80 7.65
CA GLY A 66 4.05 20.97 8.36
C GLY A 66 2.57 21.12 8.03
N ARG A 67 1.77 21.46 9.02
CA ARG A 67 0.37 21.87 8.86
C ARG A 67 0.19 23.26 9.43
N TYR A 68 -0.34 24.15 8.63
CA TYR A 68 -0.72 25.51 9.05
C TYR A 68 -2.24 25.66 8.99
N SER A 69 -2.85 26.01 10.13
CA SER A 69 -4.30 26.14 10.30
C SER A 69 -4.70 27.61 10.37
N MET A 70 -5.77 27.96 9.65
CA MET A 70 -6.40 29.30 9.63
C MET A 70 -7.91 29.10 9.70
N ASP A 71 -8.51 29.43 10.81
CA ASP A 71 -9.95 29.22 11.05
C ASP A 71 -10.35 27.77 10.71
N ASP A 72 -11.32 27.59 9.82
CA ASP A 72 -11.82 26.30 9.36
C ASP A 72 -10.90 25.61 8.33
N PHE A 73 -9.84 26.26 7.86
CA PHE A 73 -8.95 25.74 6.81
C PHE A 73 -7.57 25.41 7.32
N SER A 74 -6.95 24.41 6.70
CA SER A 74 -5.53 24.16 6.90
C SER A 74 -4.84 23.77 5.60
N ALA A 75 -3.55 24.15 5.50
CA ALA A 75 -2.65 23.71 4.44
C ALA A 75 -1.62 22.74 5.03
N ILE A 76 -1.29 21.70 4.29
CA ILE A 76 -0.30 20.68 4.65
C ILE A 76 0.78 20.71 3.58
N GLY A 77 2.04 20.64 3.99
CA GLY A 77 3.16 20.53 3.06
C GLY A 77 4.37 19.90 3.71
N GLY A 78 5.15 19.17 2.92
CA GLY A 78 6.37 18.57 3.44
C GLY A 78 7.09 17.70 2.42
N ILE A 79 8.11 17.03 2.92
CA ILE A 79 8.96 16.11 2.14
C ILE A 79 8.73 14.68 2.61
N LYS A 80 8.85 13.75 1.68
CA LYS A 80 8.91 12.31 1.97
C LYS A 80 10.18 11.72 1.36
N ILE A 81 10.77 10.76 2.04
CA ILE A 81 11.86 9.93 1.53
C ILE A 81 11.30 8.52 1.41
N SER A 82 11.21 8.04 0.18
CA SER A 82 10.81 6.67 -0.14
C SER A 82 12.04 5.80 -0.26
N THR A 83 12.04 4.63 0.38
CA THR A 83 13.20 3.74 0.44
C THR A 83 12.78 2.32 0.06
N VAL A 84 13.52 1.71 -0.85
CA VAL A 84 13.49 0.29 -1.19
C VAL A 84 14.63 -0.38 -0.43
N ALA A 85 14.34 -1.45 0.30
CA ALA A 85 15.37 -2.30 0.90
C ALA A 85 16.03 -3.19 -0.16
N ASP A 86 17.21 -3.75 0.17
CA ASP A 86 17.81 -4.82 -0.63
C ASP A 86 16.81 -5.95 -0.82
N ALA A 87 16.72 -6.46 -2.04
CA ALA A 87 15.74 -7.46 -2.43
C ALA A 87 16.35 -8.56 -3.29
N THR A 88 15.65 -9.69 -3.36
CA THR A 88 15.96 -10.76 -4.31
C THR A 88 14.73 -11.06 -5.17
N ALA A 89 14.96 -11.34 -6.45
CA ALA A 89 13.92 -11.73 -7.38
C ALA A 89 14.30 -13.01 -8.12
N ASP A 90 13.65 -14.10 -7.76
CA ASP A 90 13.85 -15.41 -8.40
C ASP A 90 12.77 -15.65 -9.46
N ILE A 91 12.77 -14.80 -10.50
CA ILE A 91 11.71 -14.75 -11.51
C ILE A 91 12.14 -15.31 -12.86
N PHE A 92 13.44 -15.57 -13.06
CA PHE A 92 14.00 -15.97 -14.37
C PHE A 92 14.45 -17.42 -14.44
N LYS A 93 14.17 -18.26 -13.42
CA LYS A 93 14.55 -19.69 -13.46
C LYS A 93 13.95 -20.43 -14.65
N LEU A 94 12.70 -20.15 -15.02
CA LEU A 94 12.05 -20.72 -16.20
C LEU A 94 12.72 -20.31 -17.51
N SER A 95 13.45 -19.18 -17.51
CA SER A 95 14.20 -18.68 -18.65
C SER A 95 15.68 -19.13 -18.62
N GLY A 96 16.04 -20.02 -17.69
CA GLY A 96 17.38 -20.63 -17.61
C GLY A 96 18.38 -19.88 -16.73
N ALA A 97 17.93 -18.94 -15.89
CA ALA A 97 18.80 -18.30 -14.90
C ALA A 97 19.29 -19.31 -13.85
N ALA A 98 20.60 -19.29 -13.57
CA ALA A 98 21.23 -20.18 -12.59
C ALA A 98 21.02 -19.71 -11.14
N THR A 99 20.81 -18.42 -10.94
CA THR A 99 20.65 -17.77 -9.61
C THR A 99 19.49 -16.79 -9.63
N ALA A 100 19.01 -16.41 -8.46
CA ALA A 100 18.13 -15.26 -8.31
C ALA A 100 18.86 -13.96 -8.67
N ALA A 101 18.11 -12.94 -9.05
CA ALA A 101 18.62 -11.58 -9.16
C ALA A 101 18.76 -10.97 -7.77
N SER A 102 19.91 -10.37 -7.48
CA SER A 102 20.17 -9.58 -6.27
C SER A 102 20.04 -8.10 -6.62
N ILE A 103 19.15 -7.42 -5.97
CA ILE A 103 18.79 -6.01 -6.22
C ILE A 103 19.24 -5.20 -5.01
N GLU A 104 20.12 -4.24 -5.22
CA GLU A 104 20.53 -3.30 -4.16
C GLU A 104 19.43 -2.30 -3.90
N GLY A 105 19.25 -1.92 -2.63
CA GLY A 105 18.28 -0.94 -2.22
C GLY A 105 18.57 0.47 -2.74
N GLY A 106 17.59 1.36 -2.58
CA GLY A 106 17.73 2.73 -3.02
C GLY A 106 16.70 3.65 -2.36
N SER A 107 16.83 4.95 -2.60
CA SER A 107 15.89 5.94 -2.08
C SER A 107 15.61 7.03 -3.10
N ASP A 108 14.42 7.64 -2.96
CA ASP A 108 14.00 8.81 -3.71
C ASP A 108 13.28 9.79 -2.79
N THR A 109 13.33 11.08 -3.15
CA THR A 109 12.73 12.15 -2.35
C THR A 109 11.59 12.80 -3.11
N GLY A 110 10.43 12.83 -2.48
CA GLY A 110 9.21 13.44 -3.01
C GLY A 110 8.61 14.47 -2.08
N LEU A 111 7.49 15.03 -2.51
CA LEU A 111 6.72 16.03 -1.79
C LEU A 111 5.35 15.48 -1.39
N VAL A 112 4.82 16.02 -0.31
CA VAL A 112 3.42 15.88 0.11
C VAL A 112 2.83 17.28 0.22
N ALA A 113 1.65 17.48 -0.37
CA ALA A 113 0.90 18.73 -0.26
C ALA A 113 -0.57 18.43 -0.03
N GLY A 114 -1.27 19.27 0.74
CA GLY A 114 -2.69 19.06 0.98
C GLY A 114 -3.38 20.29 1.51
N VAL A 115 -4.70 20.26 1.46
CA VAL A 115 -5.59 21.26 2.05
C VAL A 115 -6.71 20.54 2.79
N ALA A 116 -7.15 21.09 3.91
CA ALA A 116 -8.29 20.57 4.63
C ALA A 116 -9.25 21.69 5.05
N TYR A 117 -10.52 21.32 5.09
CA TYR A 117 -11.60 22.10 5.68
C TYR A 117 -12.19 21.34 6.85
N GLU A 118 -12.35 22.01 8.00
CA GLU A 118 -12.75 21.38 9.25
C GLU A 118 -13.81 22.21 9.97
N LYS A 119 -14.81 21.51 10.51
CA LYS A 119 -15.79 22.07 11.48
C LYS A 119 -15.89 21.14 12.68
N PRO A 120 -15.15 21.43 13.76
CA PRO A 120 -15.10 20.57 14.94
C PRO A 120 -16.47 20.31 15.59
N GLU A 121 -17.39 21.28 15.52
CA GLU A 121 -18.72 21.20 16.15
C GLU A 121 -19.57 20.04 15.63
N ILE A 122 -19.31 19.62 14.40
CA ILE A 122 -20.01 18.48 13.76
C ILE A 122 -19.02 17.39 13.34
N ALA A 123 -17.79 17.41 13.87
CA ALA A 123 -16.71 16.51 13.52
C ALA A 123 -16.45 16.42 11.99
N LEU A 124 -16.81 17.47 11.23
CA LEU A 124 -16.59 17.52 9.79
C LEU A 124 -15.11 17.78 9.51
N ARG A 125 -14.52 16.96 8.64
CA ARG A 125 -13.24 17.19 7.99
C ARG A 125 -13.31 16.69 6.55
N VAL A 126 -12.89 17.53 5.61
CA VAL A 126 -12.65 17.15 4.22
C VAL A 126 -11.23 17.57 3.89
N GLU A 127 -10.44 16.62 3.41
CA GLU A 127 -9.01 16.81 3.17
C GLU A 127 -8.63 16.24 1.82
N LEU A 128 -7.95 17.03 0.99
CA LEU A 128 -7.33 16.59 -0.25
C LEU A 128 -5.82 16.57 -0.05
N VAL A 129 -5.19 15.42 -0.28
CA VAL A 129 -3.74 15.23 -0.19
C VAL A 129 -3.22 14.74 -1.54
N TYR A 130 -2.11 15.31 -1.96
CA TYR A 130 -1.30 14.90 -3.10
C TYR A 130 0.08 14.48 -2.62
N GLU A 131 0.51 13.31 -3.05
CA GLU A 131 1.86 12.80 -2.85
C GLU A 131 2.52 12.59 -4.21
N THR A 132 3.73 13.10 -4.42
CA THR A 132 4.46 12.90 -5.68
C THR A 132 4.87 11.45 -5.86
N GLU A 133 5.15 11.05 -7.09
CA GLU A 133 5.78 9.77 -7.41
C GLU A 133 7.11 9.56 -6.69
N ALA A 134 7.58 8.31 -6.68
CA ALA A 134 8.95 7.94 -6.33
C ALA A 134 9.49 6.97 -7.38
N SER A 135 10.71 7.23 -7.87
CA SER A 135 11.34 6.46 -8.95
C SER A 135 12.71 5.93 -8.53
N PHE A 136 12.98 4.67 -8.84
CA PHE A 136 14.17 3.96 -8.40
C PHE A 136 14.90 3.35 -9.57
N SER A 137 16.25 3.45 -9.54
CA SER A 137 17.17 2.78 -10.45
C SER A 137 18.17 1.99 -9.59
N LEU A 138 17.95 0.70 -9.47
CA LEU A 138 18.54 -0.18 -8.46
C LEU A 138 19.57 -1.11 -9.09
N PRO A 139 20.85 -1.03 -8.72
CA PRO A 139 21.90 -1.93 -9.23
C PRO A 139 21.50 -3.39 -8.98
N THR A 140 21.62 -4.21 -10.00
CA THR A 140 21.18 -5.60 -9.98
C THR A 140 22.22 -6.50 -10.60
N THR A 141 22.50 -7.64 -9.95
CA THR A 141 23.39 -8.71 -10.41
C THR A 141 22.68 -10.06 -10.32
N GLY A 142 23.27 -11.11 -10.89
CA GLY A 142 22.65 -12.44 -10.88
C GLY A 142 21.48 -12.57 -11.87
N GLY A 143 20.58 -13.53 -11.64
CA GLY A 143 19.50 -13.82 -12.58
C GLY A 143 20.04 -14.14 -13.98
N LEU A 144 19.43 -13.56 -15.02
CA LEU A 144 19.90 -13.68 -16.40
C LEU A 144 21.16 -12.85 -16.70
N LEU A 145 21.55 -11.93 -15.80
CA LEU A 145 22.75 -11.12 -15.95
C LEU A 145 24.03 -11.90 -15.62
N GLY A 146 23.93 -12.97 -14.80
CA GLY A 146 25.11 -13.67 -14.29
C GLY A 146 25.99 -12.74 -13.47
N ALA A 147 27.24 -12.55 -13.91
CA ALA A 147 28.21 -11.63 -13.26
C ALA A 147 28.13 -10.19 -13.78
N ALA A 148 27.32 -9.89 -14.78
CA ALA A 148 27.12 -8.53 -15.27
C ALA A 148 26.19 -7.75 -14.30
N THR A 149 26.28 -6.43 -14.36
CA THR A 149 25.42 -5.51 -13.60
C THR A 149 24.53 -4.71 -14.55
N ALA A 150 23.27 -4.60 -14.21
CA ALA A 150 22.34 -3.68 -14.88
C ALA A 150 21.36 -3.13 -13.83
N ASN A 151 20.54 -2.16 -14.17
CA ASN A 151 19.62 -1.56 -13.22
C ASN A 151 18.22 -2.17 -13.37
N THR A 152 17.67 -2.63 -12.25
CA THR A 152 16.22 -2.81 -12.07
C THR A 152 15.61 -1.43 -11.90
N THR A 153 14.51 -1.17 -12.59
CA THR A 153 13.74 0.05 -12.40
C THR A 153 12.40 -0.28 -11.75
N ALA A 154 12.02 0.54 -10.79
CA ALA A 154 10.73 0.46 -10.11
C ALA A 154 10.25 1.88 -9.81
N SER A 155 8.95 2.09 -9.78
CA SER A 155 8.39 3.36 -9.35
C SER A 155 7.07 3.16 -8.62
N VAL A 156 6.74 4.14 -7.79
CA VAL A 156 5.44 4.27 -7.11
C VAL A 156 4.78 5.52 -7.67
N PRO A 157 3.54 5.46 -8.12
CA PRO A 157 2.85 6.60 -8.73
C PRO A 157 2.64 7.75 -7.74
N ASP A 158 2.25 8.88 -8.27
CA ASP A 158 1.62 9.92 -7.49
C ASP A 158 0.28 9.43 -6.93
N TYR A 159 -0.04 9.89 -5.73
CA TYR A 159 -1.32 9.59 -5.09
C TYR A 159 -2.14 10.86 -4.89
N ARG A 160 -3.42 10.78 -5.24
CA ARG A 160 -4.43 11.80 -4.95
C ARG A 160 -5.45 11.19 -4.02
N THR A 161 -5.52 11.70 -2.80
CA THR A 161 -6.42 11.15 -1.78
C THR A 161 -7.34 12.23 -1.27
N LEU A 162 -8.65 12.01 -1.44
CA LEU A 162 -9.70 12.78 -0.78
C LEU A 162 -10.16 11.99 0.44
N ASN A 163 -9.97 12.55 1.64
CA ASN A 163 -10.50 12.01 2.88
C ASN A 163 -11.69 12.85 3.33
N PHE A 164 -12.69 12.22 3.93
CA PHE A 164 -13.81 12.91 4.55
C PHE A 164 -14.29 12.21 5.82
N GLN A 165 -14.78 12.99 6.73
CA GLN A 165 -15.52 12.50 7.90
C GLN A 165 -16.58 13.53 8.33
N SER A 166 -17.63 13.07 9.00
CA SER A 166 -18.64 13.92 9.65
C SER A 166 -19.38 13.18 10.75
N GLY A 167 -19.70 13.87 11.83
CA GLY A 167 -20.69 13.40 12.81
C GLY A 167 -22.08 13.40 12.17
N ILE A 168 -22.72 12.27 12.09
CA ILE A 168 -24.04 12.09 11.48
C ILE A 168 -25.17 11.93 12.49
N ALA A 169 -24.81 11.59 13.72
CA ALA A 169 -25.70 11.51 14.90
C ALA A 169 -24.83 11.60 16.15
N GLU A 170 -25.48 11.69 17.31
CA GLU A 170 -24.79 11.60 18.60
C GLU A 170 -23.95 10.31 18.66
N ASP A 171 -22.69 10.45 19.08
CA ASP A 171 -21.71 9.35 19.17
C ASP A 171 -21.47 8.57 17.87
N THR A 172 -21.84 9.11 16.71
CA THR A 172 -21.76 8.41 15.44
C THR A 172 -21.04 9.23 14.38
N LEU A 173 -19.95 8.67 13.85
CA LEU A 173 -19.09 9.26 12.81
C LEU A 173 -19.22 8.47 11.51
N LEU A 174 -19.53 9.16 10.41
CA LEU A 174 -19.33 8.65 9.06
C LEU A 174 -17.94 9.10 8.58
N TYR A 175 -17.20 8.21 7.94
CA TYR A 175 -15.90 8.57 7.34
C TYR A 175 -15.67 7.80 6.04
N GLY A 176 -14.74 8.28 5.23
CA GLY A 176 -14.33 7.59 4.02
C GLY A 176 -13.20 8.26 3.30
N SER A 177 -12.81 7.65 2.17
CA SER A 177 -11.79 8.19 1.28
C SER A 177 -11.96 7.73 -0.15
N ILE A 178 -11.42 8.53 -1.07
CA ILE A 178 -11.21 8.18 -2.47
C ILE A 178 -9.72 8.37 -2.73
N ARG A 179 -9.03 7.32 -3.18
CA ARG A 179 -7.61 7.36 -3.52
C ARG A 179 -7.39 6.91 -4.95
N GLN A 180 -6.67 7.71 -5.72
CA GLN A 180 -6.30 7.43 -7.10
C GLN A 180 -4.79 7.23 -7.23
N ALA A 181 -4.39 6.27 -8.05
CA ALA A 181 -3.01 5.95 -8.37
C ALA A 181 -2.88 5.51 -9.84
N ASP A 182 -1.95 6.11 -10.56
CA ASP A 182 -1.68 5.86 -11.99
C ASP A 182 -0.61 4.76 -12.14
N TRP A 183 -0.95 3.52 -11.76
CA TRP A 183 -0.03 2.40 -11.76
C TRP A 183 0.37 1.92 -13.17
N SER A 184 -0.44 2.16 -14.20
CA SER A 184 -0.16 1.70 -15.57
C SER A 184 1.15 2.28 -16.12
N ASN A 185 1.52 3.48 -15.69
CA ASN A 185 2.77 4.15 -16.04
C ASN A 185 3.95 3.81 -15.09
N HIS A 186 3.71 3.05 -14.03
CA HIS A 186 4.67 2.79 -12.95
C HIS A 186 4.94 1.29 -12.78
N GLN A 187 5.62 0.73 -13.77
CA GLN A 187 5.92 -0.70 -13.81
C GLN A 187 7.27 -1.02 -13.15
N VAL A 188 7.41 -2.27 -12.71
CA VAL A 188 8.69 -2.84 -12.28
C VAL A 188 9.33 -3.57 -13.45
N ALA A 189 10.57 -3.22 -13.76
CA ALA A 189 11.38 -3.91 -14.76
C ALA A 189 12.65 -4.46 -14.10
N VAL A 190 12.60 -5.72 -13.68
CA VAL A 190 13.74 -6.44 -13.08
C VAL A 190 14.75 -6.73 -14.19
N ALA A 191 15.98 -6.24 -14.05
CA ALA A 191 17.02 -6.42 -15.05
C ALA A 191 17.24 -7.91 -15.44
N PRO A 192 17.41 -8.22 -16.74
CA PRO A 192 17.67 -7.34 -17.88
C PRO A 192 16.43 -6.77 -18.59
N GLN A 193 15.25 -6.88 -17.98
CA GLN A 193 14.04 -6.30 -18.56
C GLN A 193 14.14 -4.77 -18.68
N THR A 194 13.29 -4.18 -19.50
CA THR A 194 13.23 -2.73 -19.73
C THR A 194 11.82 -2.22 -19.47
N GLN A 195 11.62 -0.92 -19.37
CA GLN A 195 10.29 -0.32 -19.23
C GLN A 195 9.36 -0.60 -20.42
N ALA A 196 9.92 -0.89 -21.59
CA ALA A 196 9.14 -1.29 -22.76
C ALA A 196 8.66 -2.75 -22.71
N ALA A 197 9.30 -3.57 -21.86
CA ALA A 197 8.92 -4.97 -21.60
C ALA A 197 9.09 -5.23 -20.09
N PRO A 198 8.21 -4.67 -19.26
CA PRO A 198 8.33 -4.74 -17.82
C PRO A 198 8.08 -6.15 -17.28
N THR A 199 8.48 -6.36 -16.02
CA THR A 199 8.25 -7.62 -15.31
C THR A 199 6.86 -7.65 -14.68
N SER A 200 6.33 -6.47 -14.28
CA SER A 200 4.98 -6.31 -13.76
C SER A 200 3.97 -5.94 -14.87
N ASP A 201 2.70 -5.93 -14.52
CA ASP A 201 1.59 -5.58 -15.40
C ASP A 201 0.50 -4.96 -14.51
N PHE A 202 0.79 -3.75 -14.00
CA PHE A 202 -0.10 -3.04 -13.08
C PHE A 202 -1.05 -2.15 -13.87
N SER A 203 -2.29 -2.07 -13.42
CA SER A 203 -3.33 -1.18 -13.95
C SER A 203 -3.60 -0.04 -12.97
N ASP A 204 -4.10 1.08 -13.49
CA ASP A 204 -4.53 2.22 -12.68
C ASP A 204 -5.57 1.81 -11.67
N SER A 205 -5.55 2.45 -10.52
CA SER A 205 -6.49 2.11 -9.47
C SER A 205 -7.19 3.34 -8.87
N THR A 206 -8.47 3.15 -8.56
CA THR A 206 -9.25 4.06 -7.71
C THR A 206 -9.85 3.25 -6.58
N THR A 207 -9.39 3.52 -5.37
CA THR A 207 -9.86 2.85 -4.16
C THR A 207 -10.87 3.73 -3.43
N TYR A 208 -12.04 3.18 -3.14
CA TYR A 208 -13.10 3.82 -2.35
C TYR A 208 -13.18 3.17 -0.97
N THR A 209 -13.32 3.98 0.05
CA THR A 209 -13.57 3.51 1.43
C THR A 209 -14.75 4.28 2.01
N ILE A 210 -15.64 3.59 2.69
CA ILE A 210 -16.69 4.17 3.52
C ILE A 210 -16.79 3.40 4.83
N GLY A 211 -16.99 4.08 5.94
CA GLY A 211 -17.11 3.44 7.25
C GLY A 211 -17.92 4.27 8.22
N VAL A 212 -18.42 3.59 9.24
CA VAL A 212 -19.15 4.18 10.36
C VAL A 212 -18.48 3.78 11.66
N GLY A 213 -18.18 4.77 12.47
CA GLY A 213 -17.71 4.61 13.85
C GLY A 213 -18.80 5.00 14.85
N ARG A 214 -18.90 4.26 15.96
CA ARG A 214 -19.83 4.56 17.04
C ARG A 214 -19.16 4.44 18.41
N LYS A 215 -19.32 5.47 19.22
CA LYS A 215 -18.97 5.44 20.64
C LYS A 215 -20.07 4.65 21.38
N ILE A 216 -19.68 3.59 22.08
CA ILE A 216 -20.59 2.71 22.82
C ILE A 216 -20.61 3.09 24.30
N SER A 217 -19.48 3.55 24.82
CA SER A 217 -19.30 4.06 26.17
C SER A 217 -18.14 5.06 26.19
N ASP A 218 -17.82 5.62 27.35
CA ASP A 218 -16.68 6.53 27.48
C ASP A 218 -15.33 5.86 27.16
N GLN A 219 -15.25 4.55 27.29
CA GLN A 219 -14.05 3.77 27.06
C GLN A 219 -14.07 3.00 25.73
N TRP A 220 -15.25 2.68 25.18
CA TRP A 220 -15.35 1.81 24.01
C TRP A 220 -15.97 2.49 22.81
N SER A 221 -15.30 2.37 21.68
CA SER A 221 -15.85 2.67 20.37
C SER A 221 -15.64 1.48 19.43
N ILE A 222 -16.53 1.34 18.47
CA ILE A 222 -16.45 0.31 17.42
C ILE A 222 -16.55 0.99 16.05
N THR A 223 -16.00 0.34 15.05
CA THR A 223 -16.14 0.81 13.66
C THR A 223 -16.30 -0.37 12.72
N ALA A 224 -17.06 -0.13 11.64
CA ALA A 224 -17.15 -1.01 10.50
C ALA A 224 -16.91 -0.22 9.22
N SER A 225 -16.28 -0.84 8.24
CA SER A 225 -15.96 -0.22 6.96
C SER A 225 -16.13 -1.18 5.79
N TYR A 226 -16.41 -0.60 4.62
CA TYR A 226 -16.34 -1.26 3.33
C TYR A 226 -15.31 -0.53 2.47
N LYS A 227 -14.51 -1.29 1.75
CA LYS A 227 -13.49 -0.78 0.85
C LYS A 227 -13.58 -1.54 -0.46
N THR A 228 -13.44 -0.83 -1.58
CA THR A 228 -13.46 -1.45 -2.89
C THR A 228 -12.49 -0.76 -3.84
N GLU A 229 -11.97 -1.54 -4.76
CA GLU A 229 -11.19 -1.12 -5.92
C GLU A 229 -11.73 -1.90 -7.13
N GLU A 230 -12.16 -1.19 -8.16
CA GLU A 230 -12.74 -1.82 -9.34
C GLU A 230 -11.65 -2.58 -10.12
N ALA A 231 -12.02 -3.75 -10.62
CA ALA A 231 -11.20 -4.47 -11.58
C ALA A 231 -11.15 -3.68 -12.90
N THR A 232 -9.96 -3.53 -13.46
CA THR A 232 -9.73 -2.81 -14.72
C THR A 232 -9.58 -3.77 -15.89
N GLU A 233 -8.87 -4.90 -15.68
CA GLU A 233 -8.62 -5.92 -16.67
C GLU A 233 -8.61 -7.30 -15.99
N ASN A 234 -9.42 -8.21 -16.46
CA ASN A 234 -9.46 -9.60 -15.96
C ASN A 234 -8.43 -10.52 -16.64
N THR A 235 -7.53 -9.95 -17.44
CA THR A 235 -6.42 -10.65 -18.11
C THR A 235 -5.11 -9.89 -17.89
N GLY A 236 -3.99 -10.60 -17.88
CA GLY A 236 -2.67 -10.02 -17.70
C GLY A 236 -1.56 -10.91 -18.21
N THR A 237 -0.36 -10.37 -18.25
CA THR A 237 0.85 -11.05 -18.78
C THR A 237 1.88 -11.37 -17.71
N SER A 238 1.75 -10.78 -16.51
CA SER A 238 2.71 -10.93 -15.44
C SER A 238 2.22 -11.79 -14.29
N LEU A 239 3.01 -12.78 -13.90
CA LEU A 239 2.81 -13.56 -12.67
C LEU A 239 3.02 -12.75 -11.40
N LEU A 240 3.59 -11.54 -11.49
CA LEU A 240 3.76 -10.62 -10.36
C LEU A 240 2.55 -9.68 -10.18
N SER A 241 1.54 -9.78 -11.04
CA SER A 241 0.30 -8.99 -10.98
C SER A 241 -0.92 -9.91 -11.15
N PRO A 242 -1.10 -10.93 -10.27
CA PRO A 242 -2.09 -11.99 -10.47
C PRO A 242 -3.51 -11.62 -10.02
N THR A 243 -3.73 -10.38 -9.61
CA THR A 243 -5.02 -9.92 -9.06
C THR A 243 -5.45 -8.63 -9.74
N ASP A 244 -6.76 -8.35 -9.74
CA ASP A 244 -7.31 -7.13 -10.31
C ASP A 244 -8.56 -6.71 -9.56
N GLY A 245 -8.44 -5.58 -8.83
CA GLY A 245 -9.47 -5.08 -7.96
C GLY A 245 -9.71 -5.94 -6.71
N TYR A 246 -10.54 -5.46 -5.82
CA TYR A 246 -10.97 -6.18 -4.62
C TYR A 246 -12.16 -5.51 -3.94
N GLU A 247 -12.86 -6.28 -3.10
CA GLU A 247 -13.83 -5.80 -2.12
C GLU A 247 -13.39 -6.23 -0.72
N ALA A 248 -13.56 -5.37 0.27
CA ALA A 248 -13.17 -5.70 1.63
C ALA A 248 -14.16 -5.16 2.67
N ILE A 249 -14.37 -5.94 3.72
CA ILE A 249 -15.09 -5.52 4.92
C ILE A 249 -14.12 -5.48 6.10
N GLY A 250 -14.20 -4.41 6.88
CA GLY A 250 -13.36 -4.20 8.05
C GLY A 250 -14.17 -3.95 9.29
N ALA A 251 -13.64 -4.36 10.43
CA ALA A 251 -14.18 -4.01 11.75
C ALA A 251 -13.03 -3.75 12.72
N ALA A 252 -13.25 -2.81 13.66
CA ALA A 252 -12.30 -2.57 14.73
C ALA A 252 -13.01 -2.16 16.02
N ALA A 253 -12.36 -2.47 17.14
CA ALA A 253 -12.72 -1.99 18.47
C ALA A 253 -11.61 -1.07 18.97
N ILE A 254 -11.99 0.03 19.59
CA ILE A 254 -11.11 1.04 20.15
C ILE A 254 -11.40 1.11 21.64
N TYR A 255 -10.35 0.95 22.45
CA TYR A 255 -10.42 1.10 23.89
C TYR A 255 -9.62 2.32 24.33
N THR A 256 -10.26 3.26 25.02
CA THR A 256 -9.64 4.45 25.56
C THR A 256 -9.37 4.26 27.04
N LEU A 257 -8.10 4.31 27.44
CA LEU A 257 -7.67 4.25 28.84
C LEU A 257 -7.95 5.59 29.55
N GLU A 258 -7.93 5.58 30.88
CA GLU A 258 -8.15 6.78 31.71
C GLU A 258 -7.15 7.90 31.45
N ASN A 259 -5.92 7.56 31.00
CA ASN A 259 -4.89 8.55 30.65
C ASN A 259 -5.00 9.07 29.19
N GLY A 260 -6.09 8.73 28.48
CA GLY A 260 -6.32 9.15 27.09
C GLY A 260 -5.61 8.30 26.03
N THR A 261 -4.86 7.25 26.41
CA THR A 261 -4.27 6.33 25.45
C THR A 261 -5.37 5.50 24.77
N GLU A 262 -5.35 5.44 23.46
CA GLU A 262 -6.25 4.61 22.66
C GLU A 262 -5.55 3.37 22.14
N ILE A 263 -6.16 2.21 22.33
CA ILE A 263 -5.74 0.94 21.76
C ILE A 263 -6.81 0.50 20.76
N THR A 264 -6.44 0.38 19.50
CA THR A 264 -7.31 -0.12 18.44
C THR A 264 -6.88 -1.51 18.03
N VAL A 265 -7.83 -2.46 17.97
CA VAL A 265 -7.62 -3.78 17.38
C VAL A 265 -8.61 -3.93 16.23
N GLY A 266 -8.11 -4.28 15.06
CA GLY A 266 -8.90 -4.39 13.86
C GLY A 266 -8.60 -5.62 13.02
N VAL A 267 -9.59 -6.02 12.24
CA VAL A 267 -9.51 -7.07 11.23
C VAL A 267 -10.16 -6.59 9.95
N ASN A 268 -9.59 -7.00 8.83
CA ASN A 268 -10.10 -6.75 7.50
C ASN A 268 -10.13 -8.06 6.72
N TYR A 269 -11.24 -8.36 6.04
CA TYR A 269 -11.41 -9.50 5.15
C TYR A 269 -11.61 -8.97 3.74
N SER A 270 -10.71 -9.33 2.83
CA SER A 270 -10.73 -8.88 1.44
C SER A 270 -10.99 -10.08 0.52
N MET A 271 -11.92 -9.90 -0.40
CA MET A 271 -12.17 -10.75 -1.54
C MET A 271 -11.46 -10.12 -2.74
N VAL A 272 -10.48 -10.83 -3.29
CA VAL A 272 -9.62 -10.29 -4.36
C VAL A 272 -10.22 -10.68 -5.70
N GLY A 273 -10.23 -9.74 -6.65
CA GLY A 273 -10.79 -9.95 -7.97
C GLY A 273 -10.03 -11.00 -8.78
N ASP A 274 -10.77 -11.70 -9.63
CA ASP A 274 -10.25 -12.77 -10.47
C ASP A 274 -9.43 -12.20 -11.63
N LYS A 275 -8.33 -12.88 -11.97
CA LYS A 275 -7.50 -12.53 -13.14
C LYS A 275 -6.97 -13.77 -13.84
N THR A 276 -7.03 -13.77 -15.17
CA THR A 276 -6.33 -14.75 -16.00
C THR A 276 -4.97 -14.20 -16.41
N VAL A 277 -3.89 -14.85 -15.99
CA VAL A 277 -2.53 -14.46 -16.37
C VAL A 277 -1.99 -15.44 -17.41
N THR A 278 -1.50 -14.91 -18.53
CA THR A 278 -0.81 -15.69 -19.57
C THR A 278 0.63 -15.25 -19.66
N SER A 279 1.54 -16.10 -19.21
CA SER A 279 2.99 -15.83 -19.25
C SER A 279 3.72 -16.99 -19.91
N SER A 280 4.62 -16.69 -20.86
CA SER A 280 5.44 -17.68 -21.60
C SER A 280 4.60 -18.83 -22.20
N GLY A 281 3.40 -18.52 -22.69
CA GLY A 281 2.49 -19.51 -23.32
C GLY A 281 1.73 -20.39 -22.34
N VAL A 282 1.82 -20.15 -21.05
CA VAL A 282 1.04 -20.83 -20.01
C VAL A 282 0.02 -19.84 -19.43
N SER A 283 -1.25 -20.24 -19.40
CA SER A 283 -2.33 -19.45 -18.81
C SER A 283 -2.75 -20.06 -17.49
N GLY A 284 -2.95 -19.22 -16.48
CA GLY A 284 -3.50 -19.58 -15.17
C GLY A 284 -4.63 -18.63 -14.78
N LEU A 285 -5.75 -19.20 -14.32
CA LEU A 285 -6.82 -18.43 -13.69
C LEU A 285 -6.56 -18.34 -12.19
N TYR A 286 -6.53 -17.12 -11.69
CA TYR A 286 -6.47 -16.79 -10.25
C TYR A 286 -7.87 -16.37 -9.83
N SER A 287 -8.57 -17.19 -9.08
CA SER A 287 -9.95 -16.96 -8.65
C SER A 287 -10.16 -17.29 -7.19
N ASP A 288 -11.22 -16.74 -6.62
CA ASP A 288 -11.66 -16.97 -5.25
C ASP A 288 -10.57 -16.67 -4.19
N ASN A 289 -9.67 -15.73 -4.48
CA ASN A 289 -8.61 -15.37 -3.56
C ASN A 289 -9.12 -14.46 -2.46
N THR A 290 -8.65 -14.72 -1.24
CA THR A 290 -9.01 -13.90 -0.07
C THR A 290 -7.78 -13.53 0.73
N VAL A 291 -7.83 -12.35 1.37
CA VAL A 291 -6.77 -11.87 2.26
C VAL A 291 -7.39 -11.47 3.60
N VAL A 292 -6.82 -11.95 4.70
CA VAL A 292 -7.18 -11.52 6.05
C VAL A 292 -6.04 -10.68 6.59
N THR A 293 -6.34 -9.45 6.98
CA THR A 293 -5.38 -8.54 7.61
C THR A 293 -5.86 -8.23 9.02
N SER A 294 -4.96 -8.28 10.00
CA SER A 294 -5.23 -7.85 11.37
C SER A 294 -4.17 -6.85 11.82
N GLY A 295 -4.55 -5.96 12.73
CA GLY A 295 -3.62 -4.96 13.22
C GLY A 295 -3.96 -4.44 14.61
N ILE A 296 -2.94 -3.91 15.26
CA ILE A 296 -3.05 -3.21 16.54
C ILE A 296 -2.44 -1.83 16.35
N LYS A 297 -3.15 -0.79 16.79
CA LYS A 297 -2.68 0.59 16.85
C LYS A 297 -2.74 1.08 18.29
N VAL A 298 -1.70 1.74 18.74
CA VAL A 298 -1.68 2.48 20.01
C VAL A 298 -1.48 3.95 19.69
N ALA A 299 -2.36 4.81 20.18
CA ALA A 299 -2.26 6.25 20.06
C ALA A 299 -2.21 6.89 21.45
N TYR A 300 -1.30 7.82 21.65
CA TYR A 300 -1.12 8.56 22.89
C TYR A 300 -1.07 10.05 22.60
N ASN A 301 -1.87 10.81 23.33
CA ASN A 301 -1.84 12.28 23.28
C ASN A 301 -1.03 12.77 24.49
N PHE A 302 0.06 13.49 24.24
CA PHE A 302 0.98 14.04 25.25
C PHE A 302 1.00 15.56 25.25
#